data_454d6e2ccf3eb1bcef649040e9789131
#
_entry.id   454d6e2ccf3eb1bcef649040e9789131
#
_cell.length_a   1.000
_cell.length_b   1.000
_cell.length_c   1.000
_cell.angle_alpha   90.00
_cell.angle_beta   90.00
_cell.angle_gamma   90.00
#
_symmetry.space_group_name_H-M   'P 1'
#
loop_
_entity.id
_entity.type
_entity.pdbx_description
1 polymer ?
#
loop_
_entity_poly.entity_id
_entity_poly.type
_entity_poly.pdbx_seq_one_letter_code
_entity_poly.pdbx_strand_id
1 'polypeptide(L)'
;MICCIDCFKDAEIRAAIAMLGHTGECPICKNRNTWIYDSEQDTDKTNVAEMLDSILELYVPESELPTIYPDDEKMPIENRILKDWNIFSGGTFEVRQIISAHISESLDLDPRISTERVGIPQLFDEIYLNNNSIMGKYSWDVFKKYLRNENRFHSKYINLEILESVLKETETIIPRDTKLYRARVSNKKGYSKKEMGAPPDDVASPGRANSKGQSCLYLCSHKETTVKEIRAHAFDYVTIATFKLNRNVRVLDLSSIVHSSPFYTENDKVAYLVNESTLSQIQNDLAKPMSRLDSDLDYLPTQYISDFAKFLGYDGVKYFS
;
A
#
# COMPACT_ATOMS: atom_id res chain seq x y z
N MET A 1 -27.14 5.06 -14.45
CA MET A 1 -26.14 5.86 -13.67
C MET A 1 -25.15 6.53 -14.60
N ILE A 2 -24.85 7.84 -14.42
CA ILE A 2 -23.80 8.53 -15.20
C ILE A 2 -22.75 9.07 -14.25
N CYS A 3 -21.48 8.70 -14.48
CA CYS A 3 -20.33 9.22 -13.75
C CYS A 3 -19.11 9.34 -14.69
N CYS A 4 -18.04 10.00 -14.27
CA CYS A 4 -16.88 10.21 -15.12
C CYS A 4 -15.58 9.69 -14.51
N ILE A 5 -14.56 9.63 -15.34
CA ILE A 5 -13.20 9.22 -14.96
C ILE A 5 -12.66 9.99 -13.73
N ASP A 6 -13.01 11.27 -13.58
CA ASP A 6 -12.51 12.12 -12.48
C ASP A 6 -13.25 11.88 -11.15
N CYS A 7 -14.36 11.12 -11.16
CA CYS A 7 -15.02 10.66 -9.93
C CYS A 7 -14.21 9.55 -9.22
N PHE A 8 -13.24 8.96 -9.89
CA PHE A 8 -12.45 7.85 -9.38
C PHE A 8 -10.95 8.18 -9.33
N LYS A 9 -10.28 7.67 -8.28
CA LYS A 9 -8.82 7.65 -8.15
C LYS A 9 -8.23 6.37 -8.71
N ASP A 10 -8.99 5.28 -8.65
CA ASP A 10 -8.56 3.96 -9.06
C ASP A 10 -8.22 3.90 -10.54
N ALA A 11 -7.06 3.33 -10.88
CA ALA A 11 -6.54 3.32 -12.23
C ALA A 11 -7.32 2.37 -13.16
N GLU A 12 -7.80 1.24 -12.64
CA GLU A 12 -8.53 0.24 -13.43
C GLU A 12 -9.92 0.76 -13.80
N ILE A 13 -10.67 1.33 -12.84
CA ILE A 13 -11.96 1.97 -13.14
C ILE A 13 -11.77 3.11 -14.14
N ARG A 14 -10.74 3.94 -13.94
CA ARG A 14 -10.44 5.04 -14.87
C ARG A 14 -10.12 4.54 -16.27
N ALA A 15 -9.33 3.48 -16.39
CA ALA A 15 -9.00 2.85 -17.67
C ALA A 15 -10.26 2.25 -18.32
N ALA A 16 -11.10 1.55 -17.55
CA ALA A 16 -12.36 0.99 -18.05
C ALA A 16 -13.27 2.07 -18.62
N ILE A 17 -13.47 3.20 -17.91
CA ILE A 17 -14.26 4.33 -18.39
C ILE A 17 -13.65 4.94 -19.67
N ALA A 18 -12.33 5.12 -19.72
CA ALA A 18 -11.67 5.68 -20.90
C ALA A 18 -11.81 4.79 -22.14
N MET A 19 -11.86 3.46 -21.96
CA MET A 19 -12.04 2.49 -23.06
C MET A 19 -13.42 2.53 -23.69
N LEU A 20 -14.45 3.08 -23.01
CA LEU A 20 -15.80 3.26 -23.58
C LEU A 20 -15.81 4.27 -24.74
N GLY A 21 -14.91 5.23 -24.75
CA GLY A 21 -14.61 6.06 -25.90
C GLY A 21 -15.55 7.25 -26.10
N HIS A 22 -16.43 7.57 -25.15
CA HIS A 22 -17.31 8.74 -25.25
C HIS A 22 -17.08 9.74 -24.11
N THR A 23 -17.39 10.99 -24.40
CA THR A 23 -17.20 12.12 -23.48
C THR A 23 -18.51 12.88 -23.29
N GLY A 24 -18.64 13.50 -22.12
CA GLY A 24 -19.82 14.27 -21.79
C GLY A 24 -19.64 15.17 -20.58
N GLU A 25 -20.74 15.71 -20.06
CA GLU A 25 -20.79 16.41 -18.78
C GLU A 25 -21.18 15.43 -17.68
N CYS A 26 -20.39 15.36 -16.62
CA CYS A 26 -20.65 14.50 -15.47
C CYS A 26 -21.70 15.17 -14.54
N PRO A 27 -22.86 14.53 -14.29
CA PRO A 27 -23.86 15.10 -13.39
C PRO A 27 -23.40 15.14 -11.91
N ILE A 28 -22.38 14.34 -11.53
CA ILE A 28 -21.87 14.22 -10.16
C ILE A 28 -20.86 15.35 -9.85
N CYS A 29 -19.69 15.33 -10.50
CA CYS A 29 -18.61 16.29 -10.24
C CYS A 29 -18.68 17.56 -11.11
N LYS A 30 -19.65 17.66 -12.06
CA LYS A 30 -19.87 18.79 -12.97
C LYS A 30 -18.73 19.05 -13.97
N ASN A 31 -17.78 18.14 -14.10
CA ASN A 31 -16.74 18.24 -15.13
C ASN A 31 -17.35 18.11 -16.52
N ARG A 32 -16.86 18.92 -17.45
CA ARG A 32 -17.29 18.95 -18.86
C ARG A 32 -16.22 18.37 -19.75
N ASN A 33 -16.65 17.75 -20.86
CA ASN A 33 -15.74 17.13 -21.84
C ASN A 33 -14.79 16.11 -21.20
N THR A 34 -15.28 15.33 -20.26
CA THR A 34 -14.55 14.25 -19.60
C THR A 34 -15.06 12.90 -20.09
N TRP A 35 -14.24 11.85 -19.99
CA TRP A 35 -14.69 10.48 -20.27
C TRP A 35 -15.77 10.09 -19.28
N ILE A 36 -16.90 9.61 -19.78
CA ILE A 36 -18.07 9.21 -18.96
C ILE A 36 -18.39 7.73 -19.14
N TYR A 37 -18.94 7.15 -18.08
CA TYR A 37 -19.69 5.90 -18.07
C TYR A 37 -21.17 6.24 -17.95
N ASP A 38 -21.99 5.62 -18.78
CA ASP A 38 -23.44 5.74 -18.79
C ASP A 38 -24.06 4.33 -18.82
N SER A 39 -24.63 3.89 -17.69
CA SER A 39 -25.18 2.54 -17.54
C SER A 39 -26.27 2.19 -18.57
N GLU A 40 -26.97 3.17 -19.09
CA GLU A 40 -28.00 2.93 -20.13
C GLU A 40 -27.42 2.68 -21.53
N GLN A 41 -26.25 3.27 -21.81
CA GLN A 41 -25.56 3.13 -23.10
C GLN A 41 -24.53 2.02 -23.11
N ASP A 42 -23.95 1.72 -21.98
CA ASP A 42 -22.78 0.84 -21.81
C ASP A 42 -23.15 -0.57 -21.33
N THR A 43 -24.39 -1.01 -21.55
CA THR A 43 -24.93 -2.29 -21.03
C THR A 43 -24.13 -3.54 -21.39
N ASP A 44 -23.45 -3.56 -22.55
CA ASP A 44 -22.69 -4.70 -23.03
C ASP A 44 -21.17 -4.57 -22.83
N LYS A 45 -20.71 -3.51 -22.14
CA LYS A 45 -19.26 -3.19 -21.98
C LYS A 45 -18.84 -3.02 -20.53
N THR A 46 -19.47 -3.73 -19.63
CA THR A 46 -19.65 -3.35 -18.23
C THR A 46 -18.56 -3.75 -17.23
N ASN A 47 -17.29 -3.62 -17.56
CA ASN A 47 -16.24 -3.75 -16.52
C ASN A 47 -16.45 -2.78 -15.34
N VAL A 48 -17.04 -1.58 -15.57
CA VAL A 48 -17.24 -0.59 -14.50
C VAL A 48 -18.32 -1.06 -13.51
N ALA A 49 -19.46 -1.58 -14.03
CA ALA A 49 -20.54 -2.10 -13.19
C ALA A 49 -20.05 -3.33 -12.38
N GLU A 50 -19.40 -4.30 -13.04
CA GLU A 50 -18.86 -5.50 -12.40
C GLU A 50 -17.80 -5.16 -11.32
N MET A 51 -16.96 -4.15 -11.57
CA MET A 51 -16.01 -3.66 -10.56
C MET A 51 -16.74 -3.12 -9.33
N LEU A 52 -17.77 -2.30 -9.51
CA LEU A 52 -18.57 -1.76 -8.41
C LEU A 52 -19.33 -2.85 -7.67
N ASP A 53 -19.98 -3.77 -8.39
CA ASP A 53 -20.68 -4.92 -7.79
C ASP A 53 -19.72 -5.74 -6.94
N SER A 54 -18.54 -6.08 -7.45
CA SER A 54 -17.54 -6.89 -6.76
C SER A 54 -17.01 -6.31 -5.43
N ILE A 55 -17.20 -5.01 -5.22
CA ILE A 55 -16.90 -4.34 -3.95
C ILE A 55 -18.16 -4.26 -3.07
N LEU A 56 -19.32 -3.95 -3.68
CA LEU A 56 -20.56 -3.75 -2.95
C LEU A 56 -21.13 -5.04 -2.39
N GLU A 57 -20.96 -6.17 -3.08
CA GLU A 57 -21.34 -7.51 -2.61
C GLU A 57 -20.63 -7.95 -1.31
N LEU A 58 -19.51 -7.30 -0.95
CA LEU A 58 -18.81 -7.60 0.30
C LEU A 58 -19.54 -7.06 1.53
N TYR A 59 -20.42 -6.08 1.34
CA TYR A 59 -21.11 -5.39 2.43
C TYR A 59 -22.41 -6.07 2.78
N VAL A 60 -22.60 -6.28 4.09
CA VAL A 60 -23.80 -6.89 4.66
C VAL A 60 -24.57 -5.82 5.44
N PRO A 61 -25.91 -5.72 5.28
CA PRO A 61 -26.74 -4.83 6.07
C PRO A 61 -26.65 -5.11 7.55
N GLU A 62 -26.79 -4.10 8.39
CA GLU A 62 -26.71 -4.21 9.86
C GLU A 62 -27.63 -5.29 10.41
N SER A 63 -28.82 -5.46 9.83
CA SER A 63 -29.80 -6.47 10.22
C SER A 63 -29.31 -7.92 10.08
N GLU A 64 -28.27 -8.15 9.25
CA GLU A 64 -27.68 -9.47 9.00
C GLU A 64 -26.25 -9.61 9.52
N LEU A 65 -25.64 -8.53 10.06
CA LEU A 65 -24.29 -8.60 10.64
C LEU A 65 -24.28 -9.48 11.90
N PRO A 66 -23.20 -10.27 12.09
CA PRO A 66 -23.01 -11.05 13.31
C PRO A 66 -23.06 -10.17 14.57
N THR A 67 -23.59 -10.70 15.68
CA THR A 67 -23.70 -9.96 16.96
C THR A 67 -22.36 -9.49 17.51
N ILE A 68 -21.28 -10.19 17.14
CA ILE A 68 -19.91 -9.84 17.52
C ILE A 68 -19.37 -8.62 16.75
N TYR A 69 -20.02 -8.21 15.64
CA TYR A 69 -19.57 -7.08 14.83
C TYR A 69 -19.63 -5.78 15.62
N PRO A 70 -18.53 -5.01 15.76
CA PRO A 70 -18.47 -3.81 16.57
C PRO A 70 -19.46 -2.74 16.07
N ASP A 71 -20.20 -2.12 16.98
CA ASP A 71 -21.23 -1.14 16.60
C ASP A 71 -20.64 0.16 16.01
N ASP A 72 -19.47 0.57 16.47
CA ASP A 72 -18.71 1.72 15.99
C ASP A 72 -18.11 1.52 14.60
N GLU A 73 -18.04 0.26 14.12
CA GLU A 73 -17.62 -0.09 12.77
C GLU A 73 -18.77 -0.17 11.76
N LYS A 74 -20.01 -0.12 12.22
CA LYS A 74 -21.19 -0.05 11.36
C LYS A 74 -21.45 1.38 10.93
N MET A 75 -21.54 1.63 9.63
CA MET A 75 -21.79 2.98 9.10
C MET A 75 -22.51 2.95 7.75
N PRO A 76 -23.09 4.08 7.27
CA PRO A 76 -23.64 4.16 5.93
C PRO A 76 -22.63 3.74 4.87
N ILE A 77 -23.10 3.13 3.78
CA ILE A 77 -22.26 2.52 2.73
C ILE A 77 -21.24 3.52 2.14
N GLU A 78 -21.63 4.76 1.90
CA GLU A 78 -20.75 5.79 1.36
C GLU A 78 -19.58 6.15 2.27
N ASN A 79 -19.80 6.10 3.59
CA ASN A 79 -18.75 6.32 4.57
C ASN A 79 -17.84 5.09 4.71
N ARG A 80 -18.47 3.91 4.67
CA ARG A 80 -17.73 2.66 4.81
C ARG A 80 -16.82 2.42 3.61
N ILE A 81 -17.32 2.64 2.40
CA ILE A 81 -16.54 2.44 1.18
C ILE A 81 -15.38 3.44 1.05
N LEU A 82 -15.56 4.68 1.52
CA LEU A 82 -14.48 5.68 1.59
C LEU A 82 -13.43 5.34 2.65
N LYS A 83 -13.82 4.65 3.73
CA LYS A 83 -12.91 4.18 4.77
C LYS A 83 -12.10 2.98 4.29
N ASP A 84 -12.77 2.03 3.63
CA ASP A 84 -12.19 0.75 3.25
C ASP A 84 -11.37 0.82 1.95
N TRP A 85 -11.79 1.66 1.00
CA TRP A 85 -11.21 1.67 -0.34
C TRP A 85 -10.81 3.07 -0.81
N ASN A 86 -9.64 3.20 -1.38
CA ASN A 86 -9.16 4.46 -1.98
C ASN A 86 -9.52 4.56 -3.48
N ILE A 87 -10.76 4.23 -3.84
CA ILE A 87 -11.21 4.17 -5.24
C ILE A 87 -11.90 5.45 -5.72
N PHE A 88 -12.49 6.26 -4.84
CA PHE A 88 -13.22 7.47 -5.20
C PHE A 88 -12.42 8.76 -4.99
N SER A 89 -12.62 9.75 -5.88
CA SER A 89 -12.05 11.10 -5.76
C SER A 89 -12.93 12.04 -4.95
N GLY A 90 -14.27 11.84 -4.98
CA GLY A 90 -15.24 12.66 -4.30
C GLY A 90 -15.37 12.37 -2.81
N GLY A 91 -16.09 13.25 -2.11
CA GLY A 91 -16.49 13.06 -0.71
C GLY A 91 -17.74 12.17 -0.57
N THR A 92 -18.22 12.09 0.67
CA THR A 92 -19.41 11.27 1.03
C THR A 92 -20.62 11.53 0.14
N PHE A 93 -20.86 12.79 -0.24
CA PHE A 93 -22.03 13.17 -1.03
C PHE A 93 -21.96 12.63 -2.46
N GLU A 94 -20.84 12.82 -3.15
CA GLU A 94 -20.61 12.34 -4.52
C GLU A 94 -20.62 10.81 -4.57
N VAL A 95 -19.95 10.17 -3.61
CA VAL A 95 -19.89 8.71 -3.50
C VAL A 95 -21.30 8.14 -3.27
N ARG A 96 -22.09 8.75 -2.39
CA ARG A 96 -23.48 8.34 -2.16
C ARG A 96 -24.31 8.40 -3.45
N GLN A 97 -24.15 9.46 -4.26
CA GLN A 97 -24.90 9.57 -5.53
C GLN A 97 -24.55 8.42 -6.49
N ILE A 98 -23.25 8.09 -6.62
CA ILE A 98 -22.81 7.00 -7.50
C ILE A 98 -23.33 5.65 -6.98
N ILE A 99 -23.10 5.35 -5.71
CA ILE A 99 -23.46 4.06 -5.12
C ILE A 99 -24.96 3.83 -5.09
N SER A 100 -25.76 4.84 -4.66
CA SER A 100 -27.22 4.70 -4.62
C SER A 100 -27.82 4.52 -6.01
N ALA A 101 -27.30 5.21 -7.02
CA ALA A 101 -27.75 5.03 -8.41
C ALA A 101 -27.40 3.62 -8.90
N HIS A 102 -26.18 3.15 -8.65
CA HIS A 102 -25.72 1.83 -9.06
C HIS A 102 -26.55 0.71 -8.40
N ILE A 103 -26.76 0.76 -7.08
CA ILE A 103 -27.58 -0.23 -6.35
C ILE A 103 -29.01 -0.26 -6.88
N SER A 104 -29.59 0.90 -7.23
CA SER A 104 -30.95 0.96 -7.75
C SER A 104 -31.11 0.32 -9.13
N GLU A 105 -30.03 0.16 -9.88
CA GLU A 105 -30.00 -0.43 -11.23
C GLU A 105 -29.57 -1.90 -11.21
N SER A 106 -28.81 -2.33 -10.18
CA SER A 106 -28.34 -3.71 -10.04
C SER A 106 -29.47 -4.62 -9.55
N LEU A 107 -29.54 -5.82 -10.15
CA LEU A 107 -30.48 -6.88 -9.74
C LEU A 107 -29.91 -7.82 -8.69
N ASP A 108 -28.59 -7.82 -8.52
CA ASP A 108 -27.87 -8.78 -7.70
C ASP A 108 -27.50 -8.21 -6.32
N LEU A 109 -27.47 -6.88 -6.18
CA LEU A 109 -27.14 -6.22 -4.92
C LEU A 109 -28.34 -6.11 -3.98
N ASP A 110 -28.11 -6.34 -2.69
CA ASP A 110 -29.14 -6.13 -1.67
C ASP A 110 -29.45 -4.62 -1.52
N PRO A 111 -30.69 -4.16 -1.83
CA PRO A 111 -31.02 -2.74 -1.75
C PRO A 111 -30.92 -2.15 -0.33
N ARG A 112 -30.94 -3.00 0.71
CA ARG A 112 -30.81 -2.56 2.11
C ARG A 112 -29.45 -1.97 2.41
N ILE A 113 -28.39 -2.32 1.67
CA ILE A 113 -27.05 -1.71 1.86
C ILE A 113 -27.04 -0.21 1.59
N SER A 114 -28.03 0.33 0.86
CA SER A 114 -28.18 1.79 0.64
C SER A 114 -28.94 2.51 1.76
N THR A 115 -29.64 1.79 2.63
CA THR A 115 -30.56 2.34 3.63
C THR A 115 -30.21 2.03 5.06
N GLU A 116 -29.52 0.90 5.30
CA GLU A 116 -29.02 0.49 6.61
C GLU A 116 -27.53 0.89 6.78
N ARG A 117 -27.04 0.81 8.00
CA ARG A 117 -25.59 0.76 8.24
C ARG A 117 -25.07 -0.58 7.75
N VAL A 118 -23.84 -0.62 7.27
CA VAL A 118 -23.24 -1.84 6.71
C VAL A 118 -21.90 -2.16 7.32
N GLY A 119 -21.44 -3.38 7.08
CA GLY A 119 -20.10 -3.85 7.42
C GLY A 119 -19.68 -5.03 6.59
N ILE A 120 -18.41 -5.41 6.68
CA ILE A 120 -17.83 -6.61 6.07
C ILE A 120 -17.56 -7.61 7.21
N PRO A 121 -18.34 -8.71 7.35
CA PRO A 121 -18.24 -9.62 8.49
C PRO A 121 -16.84 -10.21 8.69
N GLN A 122 -16.15 -10.53 7.61
CA GLN A 122 -14.84 -11.18 7.62
C GLN A 122 -13.76 -10.34 8.30
N LEU A 123 -13.93 -8.99 8.38
CA LEU A 123 -12.97 -8.10 9.06
C LEU A 123 -12.91 -8.34 10.58
N PHE A 124 -13.91 -9.03 11.15
CA PHE A 124 -14.01 -9.37 12.57
C PHE A 124 -14.18 -10.88 12.81
N ASP A 125 -13.99 -11.70 11.78
CA ASP A 125 -13.98 -13.16 11.90
C ASP A 125 -12.54 -13.64 12.16
N GLU A 126 -12.30 -14.15 13.39
CA GLU A 126 -10.98 -14.66 13.78
C GLU A 126 -10.48 -15.82 12.91
N ILE A 127 -11.38 -16.68 12.42
CA ILE A 127 -10.99 -17.81 11.58
C ILE A 127 -10.53 -17.27 10.20
N TYR A 128 -11.33 -16.37 9.62
CA TYR A 128 -10.95 -15.73 8.36
C TYR A 128 -9.63 -14.96 8.48
N LEU A 129 -9.48 -14.12 9.51
CA LEU A 129 -8.28 -13.33 9.72
C LEU A 129 -7.02 -14.20 9.93
N ASN A 130 -7.12 -15.29 10.69
CA ASN A 130 -5.99 -16.20 10.90
C ASN A 130 -5.52 -16.88 9.60
N ASN A 131 -6.43 -17.08 8.65
CA ASN A 131 -6.13 -17.74 7.37
C ASN A 131 -5.75 -16.77 6.23
N ASN A 132 -6.13 -15.50 6.33
CA ASN A 132 -6.03 -14.54 5.21
C ASN A 132 -5.30 -13.23 5.56
N SER A 133 -4.94 -13.00 6.83
CA SER A 133 -4.24 -11.80 7.25
C SER A 133 -2.81 -12.07 7.68
N ILE A 134 -1.88 -11.21 7.29
CA ILE A 134 -0.48 -11.21 7.75
C ILE A 134 -0.42 -11.18 9.28
N MET A 135 -1.29 -10.40 9.91
CA MET A 135 -1.29 -10.21 11.37
C MET A 135 -2.32 -11.07 12.09
N GLY A 136 -3.13 -11.88 11.38
CA GLY A 136 -4.27 -12.56 11.96
C GLY A 136 -5.21 -11.57 12.63
N LYS A 137 -5.61 -11.85 13.88
CA LYS A 137 -6.42 -10.93 14.71
C LYS A 137 -5.61 -9.83 15.43
N TYR A 138 -4.32 -9.78 15.24
CA TYR A 138 -3.45 -8.82 15.90
C TYR A 138 -3.19 -7.60 15.01
N SER A 139 -2.57 -6.57 15.58
CA SER A 139 -2.14 -5.39 14.83
C SER A 139 -0.63 -5.34 14.68
N TRP A 140 -0.15 -4.57 13.69
CA TRP A 140 1.26 -4.26 13.53
C TRP A 140 1.90 -3.66 14.78
N ASP A 141 1.17 -2.84 15.55
CA ASP A 141 1.65 -2.27 16.81
C ASP A 141 1.86 -3.32 17.91
N VAL A 142 1.01 -4.35 17.99
CA VAL A 142 1.20 -5.48 18.90
C VAL A 142 2.48 -6.24 18.53
N PHE A 143 2.68 -6.51 17.25
CA PHE A 143 3.90 -7.15 16.75
C PHE A 143 5.16 -6.33 17.07
N LYS A 144 5.14 -5.01 16.83
CA LYS A 144 6.25 -4.09 17.19
C LYS A 144 6.61 -4.18 18.67
N LYS A 145 5.61 -4.15 19.55
CA LYS A 145 5.82 -4.27 21.01
C LYS A 145 6.42 -5.61 21.37
N TYR A 146 5.96 -6.68 20.75
CA TYR A 146 6.47 -8.03 20.99
C TYR A 146 7.95 -8.16 20.58
N LEU A 147 8.32 -7.73 19.38
CA LEU A 147 9.72 -7.75 18.93
C LEU A 147 10.64 -6.93 19.81
N ARG A 148 10.15 -5.82 20.36
CA ARG A 148 10.93 -4.92 21.20
C ARG A 148 11.15 -5.50 22.59
N ASN A 149 10.14 -6.11 23.20
CA ASN A 149 10.11 -6.41 24.63
C ASN A 149 10.23 -7.89 24.98
N GLU A 150 9.93 -8.79 24.03
CA GLU A 150 9.80 -10.23 24.32
C GLU A 150 10.73 -11.09 23.46
N ASN A 151 10.45 -11.24 22.16
CA ASN A 151 11.20 -12.15 21.29
C ASN A 151 11.36 -11.57 19.89
N ARG A 152 12.62 -11.49 19.41
CA ARG A 152 12.95 -10.90 18.11
C ARG A 152 12.95 -11.89 16.95
N PHE A 153 13.03 -13.19 17.23
CA PHE A 153 13.29 -14.22 16.23
C PHE A 153 12.08 -15.12 15.98
N HIS A 154 11.23 -15.33 16.99
CA HIS A 154 10.09 -16.21 16.91
C HIS A 154 8.81 -15.47 17.33
N SER A 155 7.97 -15.18 16.38
CA SER A 155 6.71 -14.48 16.63
C SER A 155 5.51 -15.28 16.16
N LYS A 156 4.49 -15.36 17.02
CA LYS A 156 3.17 -15.91 16.72
C LYS A 156 2.19 -14.85 16.20
N TYR A 157 2.65 -13.60 16.10
CA TYR A 157 1.83 -12.45 15.72
C TYR A 157 1.91 -12.11 14.23
N ILE A 158 2.63 -12.90 13.46
CA ILE A 158 2.80 -12.70 12.03
C ILE A 158 2.72 -14.05 11.31
N ASN A 159 1.90 -14.13 10.28
CA ASN A 159 1.81 -15.30 9.41
C ASN A 159 2.78 -15.10 8.23
N LEU A 160 3.89 -15.86 8.26
CA LEU A 160 4.94 -15.74 7.25
C LEU A 160 4.53 -16.27 5.88
N GLU A 161 3.63 -17.26 5.81
CA GLU A 161 3.14 -17.79 4.53
C GLU A 161 2.28 -16.74 3.80
N ILE A 162 1.39 -16.08 4.53
CA ILE A 162 0.57 -14.99 3.98
C ILE A 162 1.46 -13.78 3.64
N LEU A 163 2.40 -13.42 4.53
CA LEU A 163 3.36 -12.35 4.25
C LEU A 163 4.16 -12.62 2.98
N GLU A 164 4.65 -13.85 2.79
CA GLU A 164 5.37 -14.26 1.58
C GLU A 164 4.49 -14.11 0.33
N SER A 165 3.25 -14.63 0.38
CA SER A 165 2.30 -14.53 -0.74
C SER A 165 2.05 -13.09 -1.14
N VAL A 166 1.72 -12.24 -0.17
CA VAL A 166 1.43 -10.82 -0.40
C VAL A 166 2.66 -10.03 -0.87
N LEU A 167 3.84 -10.32 -0.30
CA LEU A 167 5.07 -9.66 -0.74
C LEU A 167 5.49 -10.06 -2.16
N LYS A 168 5.23 -11.28 -2.59
CA LYS A 168 5.49 -11.73 -3.98
C LYS A 168 4.75 -10.89 -5.02
N GLU A 169 3.55 -10.40 -4.70
CA GLU A 169 2.78 -9.53 -5.59
C GLU A 169 3.44 -8.14 -5.77
N THR A 170 4.34 -7.77 -4.86
CA THR A 170 5.10 -6.51 -4.95
C THR A 170 6.45 -6.66 -5.63
N GLU A 171 6.77 -7.86 -6.15
CA GLU A 171 8.03 -8.11 -6.83
C GLU A 171 8.20 -7.20 -8.04
N THR A 172 9.35 -6.55 -8.11
CA THR A 172 9.73 -5.75 -9.28
C THR A 172 11.19 -5.97 -9.65
N ILE A 173 11.50 -5.78 -10.91
CA ILE A 173 12.85 -5.89 -11.43
C ILE A 173 13.37 -4.49 -11.76
N ILE A 174 14.42 -4.08 -11.07
CA ILE A 174 15.17 -2.88 -11.46
C ILE A 174 16.18 -3.29 -12.55
N PRO A 175 16.04 -2.74 -13.78
CA PRO A 175 16.85 -3.18 -14.91
C PRO A 175 18.34 -2.91 -14.72
N ARG A 176 19.17 -3.76 -15.32
CA ARG A 176 20.59 -3.47 -15.55
C ARG A 176 20.75 -2.07 -16.15
N ASP A 177 21.87 -1.43 -15.86
CA ASP A 177 22.22 -0.08 -16.32
C ASP A 177 21.42 1.06 -15.68
N THR A 178 20.44 0.77 -14.80
CA THR A 178 19.74 1.78 -13.99
C THR A 178 20.75 2.53 -13.12
N LYS A 179 20.62 3.86 -13.07
CA LYS A 179 21.44 4.74 -12.22
C LYS A 179 20.73 5.02 -10.92
N LEU A 180 21.45 4.77 -9.83
CA LEU A 180 21.02 5.06 -8.47
C LEU A 180 22.07 5.91 -7.76
N TYR A 181 21.68 6.60 -6.71
CA TYR A 181 22.51 7.62 -6.08
C TYR A 181 22.64 7.38 -4.58
N ARG A 182 23.79 7.74 -4.03
CA ARG A 182 24.06 7.78 -2.60
C ARG A 182 24.81 9.05 -2.23
N ALA A 183 24.41 9.70 -1.15
CA ALA A 183 25.13 10.82 -0.58
C ALA A 183 25.72 10.47 0.81
N ARG A 184 26.81 11.12 1.17
CA ARG A 184 27.39 11.08 2.53
C ARG A 184 27.92 12.47 2.88
N VAL A 185 27.68 12.92 4.11
CA VAL A 185 28.37 14.10 4.65
C VAL A 185 29.85 13.79 4.74
N SER A 186 30.69 14.66 4.22
CA SER A 186 32.14 14.47 4.11
C SER A 186 32.90 15.70 4.58
N ASN A 187 34.20 15.64 4.56
CA ASN A 187 35.06 16.82 4.66
C ASN A 187 35.29 17.41 3.25
N LYS A 188 36.04 18.49 3.16
CA LYS A 188 36.37 19.18 1.88
C LYS A 188 37.04 18.25 0.84
N LYS A 189 37.76 17.21 1.28
CA LYS A 189 38.41 16.22 0.40
C LYS A 189 37.41 15.25 -0.25
N GLY A 190 36.26 15.05 0.38
CA GLY A 190 35.27 14.07 -0.05
C GLY A 190 35.67 12.62 0.28
N TYR A 191 34.84 11.68 -0.21
CA TYR A 191 35.08 10.24 -0.12
C TYR A 191 35.55 9.67 -1.46
N SER A 192 36.46 8.68 -1.39
CA SER A 192 36.85 7.90 -2.57
C SER A 192 35.73 6.96 -3.02
N LYS A 193 35.84 6.44 -4.25
CA LYS A 193 34.87 5.49 -4.81
C LYS A 193 34.63 4.27 -3.91
N LYS A 194 35.68 3.73 -3.25
CA LYS A 194 35.59 2.58 -2.36
C LYS A 194 34.79 2.90 -1.10
N GLU A 195 34.96 4.09 -0.55
CA GLU A 195 34.30 4.54 0.69
C GLU A 195 32.80 4.85 0.48
N MET A 196 32.36 5.02 -0.76
CA MET A 196 30.96 5.24 -1.10
C MET A 196 30.17 3.95 -1.26
N GLY A 197 30.78 2.78 -1.24
CA GLY A 197 30.13 1.47 -1.24
C GLY A 197 29.37 1.15 0.06
N ALA A 198 28.81 -0.05 0.13
CA ALA A 198 28.26 -0.58 1.39
C ALA A 198 29.37 -0.62 2.45
N PRO A 199 29.05 -0.33 3.73
CA PRO A 199 30.03 -0.45 4.80
C PRO A 199 30.43 -1.92 4.98
N PRO A 200 31.66 -2.24 5.41
CA PRO A 200 31.97 -3.59 5.87
C PRO A 200 31.07 -4.02 7.05
N ASP A 201 30.81 -5.33 7.19
CA ASP A 201 29.87 -5.84 8.19
C ASP A 201 30.28 -5.46 9.62
N ASP A 202 31.57 -5.50 9.95
CA ASP A 202 32.12 -5.17 11.27
C ASP A 202 31.85 -3.71 11.72
N VAL A 203 31.66 -2.80 10.77
CA VAL A 203 31.39 -1.37 11.03
C VAL A 203 29.99 -0.93 10.60
N ALA A 204 29.16 -1.87 10.11
CA ALA A 204 27.81 -1.56 9.67
C ALA A 204 26.92 -1.17 10.86
N SER A 205 26.50 0.09 10.88
CA SER A 205 25.55 0.59 11.87
C SER A 205 24.13 0.08 11.57
N PRO A 206 23.28 -0.10 12.58
CA PRO A 206 21.90 -0.46 12.37
C PRO A 206 21.15 0.63 11.60
N GLY A 207 20.26 0.21 10.73
CA GLY A 207 19.36 1.07 9.98
C GLY A 207 17.99 0.43 9.85
N ARG A 208 17.08 1.04 9.12
CA ARG A 208 15.71 0.53 8.96
C ARG A 208 15.63 -0.80 8.22
N ALA A 209 16.53 -1.02 7.27
CA ALA A 209 16.55 -2.23 6.47
C ALA A 209 17.75 -3.15 6.78
N ASN A 210 18.49 -2.91 7.86
CA ASN A 210 19.59 -3.77 8.27
C ASN A 210 19.85 -3.73 9.77
N SER A 211 20.13 -4.87 10.35
CA SER A 211 20.60 -5.01 11.72
C SER A 211 22.07 -4.61 11.83
N LYS A 212 22.53 -4.32 13.06
CA LYS A 212 23.96 -4.06 13.35
C LYS A 212 24.81 -5.23 12.88
N GLY A 213 25.88 -4.96 12.18
CA GLY A 213 26.78 -5.99 11.67
C GLY A 213 26.31 -6.64 10.34
N GLN A 214 25.24 -6.15 9.75
CA GLN A 214 24.79 -6.55 8.43
C GLN A 214 24.96 -5.40 7.45
N SER A 215 25.78 -5.62 6.41
CA SER A 215 26.05 -4.61 5.39
C SER A 215 24.84 -4.39 4.52
N CYS A 216 24.42 -3.14 4.37
CA CYS A 216 23.34 -2.73 3.46
C CYS A 216 23.73 -1.47 2.70
N LEU A 217 23.39 -1.43 1.41
CA LEU A 217 23.64 -0.27 0.55
C LEU A 217 22.33 0.48 0.29
N TYR A 218 22.19 1.63 0.92
CA TYR A 218 21.04 2.52 0.70
C TYR A 218 21.28 3.39 -0.53
N LEU A 219 20.34 3.34 -1.47
CA LEU A 219 20.40 4.06 -2.75
C LEU A 219 19.06 4.76 -3.03
N CYS A 220 19.09 5.91 -3.66
CA CYS A 220 17.90 6.64 -4.11
C CYS A 220 17.85 6.72 -5.64
N SER A 221 16.66 6.85 -6.20
CA SER A 221 16.45 7.07 -7.63
C SER A 221 16.84 8.48 -8.07
N HIS A 222 16.82 9.48 -7.18
CA HIS A 222 17.13 10.88 -7.48
C HIS A 222 18.22 11.43 -6.58
N LYS A 223 19.09 12.30 -7.14
CA LYS A 223 20.18 12.95 -6.39
C LYS A 223 19.66 13.83 -5.27
N GLU A 224 18.61 14.57 -5.54
CA GLU A 224 17.98 15.51 -4.62
C GLU A 224 17.48 14.79 -3.37
N THR A 225 16.89 13.61 -3.55
CA THR A 225 16.42 12.75 -2.44
C THR A 225 17.59 12.32 -1.57
N THR A 226 18.75 11.95 -2.16
CA THR A 226 19.90 11.51 -1.35
C THR A 226 20.43 12.59 -0.41
N VAL A 227 20.38 13.85 -0.85
CA VAL A 227 20.85 14.99 -0.03
C VAL A 227 19.87 15.26 1.12
N LYS A 228 18.56 15.13 0.86
CA LYS A 228 17.54 15.26 1.91
C LYS A 228 17.67 14.16 2.95
N GLU A 229 17.92 12.92 2.53
CA GLU A 229 18.05 11.76 3.41
C GLU A 229 19.21 11.89 4.41
N ILE A 230 20.36 12.41 4.01
CA ILE A 230 21.49 12.59 4.90
C ILE A 230 21.40 13.84 5.79
N ARG A 231 20.33 14.65 5.64
CA ARG A 231 20.10 15.89 6.41
C ARG A 231 21.33 16.79 6.47
N ALA A 232 21.96 16.99 5.33
CA ALA A 232 23.09 17.91 5.22
C ALA A 232 22.64 19.34 5.61
N HIS A 233 23.43 19.98 6.45
CA HIS A 233 23.23 21.37 6.85
C HIS A 233 23.89 22.33 5.88
N ALA A 234 23.52 23.60 5.96
CA ALA A 234 24.24 24.66 5.25
C ALA A 234 25.73 24.62 5.63
N PHE A 235 26.60 24.67 4.59
CA PHE A 235 28.07 24.57 4.70
C PHE A 235 28.64 23.15 4.89
N ASP A 236 27.82 22.09 4.95
CA ASP A 236 28.33 20.73 4.90
C ASP A 236 28.89 20.42 3.51
N TYR A 237 30.03 19.73 3.47
CA TYR A 237 30.49 19.08 2.25
C TYR A 237 29.79 17.75 2.08
N VAL A 238 29.27 17.50 0.89
CA VAL A 238 28.55 16.25 0.58
C VAL A 238 29.22 15.57 -0.62
N THR A 239 29.58 14.31 -0.44
CA THR A 239 30.00 13.47 -1.55
C THR A 239 28.81 12.69 -2.07
N ILE A 240 28.52 12.81 -3.38
CA ILE A 240 27.45 12.08 -4.07
C ILE A 240 28.10 11.08 -5.02
N ALA A 241 27.73 9.81 -4.89
CA ALA A 241 28.13 8.73 -5.80
C ALA A 241 26.97 8.33 -6.68
N THR A 242 27.28 8.04 -7.95
CA THR A 242 26.35 7.40 -8.89
C THR A 242 26.74 5.93 -9.01
N PHE A 243 25.77 5.06 -8.76
CA PHE A 243 25.86 3.63 -8.97
C PHE A 243 25.13 3.27 -10.25
N LYS A 244 25.74 2.41 -11.06
CA LYS A 244 25.13 1.83 -12.23
C LYS A 244 25.00 0.33 -12.01
N LEU A 245 23.79 -0.20 -12.09
CA LEU A 245 23.55 -1.62 -11.89
C LEU A 245 24.24 -2.43 -13.00
N ASN A 246 24.97 -3.48 -12.61
CA ASN A 246 25.68 -4.37 -13.53
C ASN A 246 24.84 -5.61 -13.91
N ARG A 247 23.70 -5.83 -13.26
CA ARG A 247 22.71 -6.87 -13.55
C ARG A 247 21.30 -6.38 -13.22
N ASN A 248 20.30 -7.11 -13.62
CA ASN A 248 18.95 -6.93 -13.10
C ASN A 248 18.91 -7.24 -11.60
N VAL A 249 18.15 -6.47 -10.84
CA VAL A 249 18.02 -6.59 -9.38
C VAL A 249 16.56 -6.84 -9.04
N ARG A 250 16.27 -7.95 -8.36
CA ARG A 250 14.92 -8.31 -7.90
C ARG A 250 14.68 -7.70 -6.53
N VAL A 251 13.66 -6.86 -6.43
CA VAL A 251 13.32 -6.18 -5.16
C VAL A 251 11.83 -6.31 -4.87
N LEU A 252 11.47 -6.21 -3.60
CA LEU A 252 10.09 -6.00 -3.18
C LEU A 252 9.80 -4.50 -3.21
N ASP A 253 8.86 -4.07 -4.04
CA ASP A 253 8.45 -2.67 -4.16
C ASP A 253 7.30 -2.37 -3.20
N LEU A 254 7.65 -2.07 -1.96
CA LEU A 254 6.68 -1.70 -0.94
C LEU A 254 6.04 -0.32 -1.20
N SER A 255 6.61 0.48 -2.12
CA SER A 255 6.01 1.76 -2.52
C SER A 255 4.79 1.60 -3.45
N SER A 256 4.68 0.46 -4.14
CA SER A 256 3.56 0.19 -5.05
C SER A 256 2.28 -0.28 -4.34
N ILE A 257 2.39 -0.80 -3.12
CA ILE A 257 1.27 -1.40 -2.37
C ILE A 257 0.12 -0.41 -2.13
N VAL A 258 0.45 0.82 -1.76
CA VAL A 258 -0.54 1.88 -1.46
C VAL A 258 -1.31 2.34 -2.70
N HIS A 259 -0.89 1.92 -3.89
CA HIS A 259 -1.45 2.34 -5.17
C HIS A 259 -1.98 1.18 -6.02
N SER A 260 -1.96 -0.04 -5.49
CA SER A 260 -2.55 -1.18 -6.21
C SER A 260 -4.08 -1.07 -6.18
N SER A 261 -4.69 -1.34 -7.33
CA SER A 261 -6.14 -1.39 -7.45
C SER A 261 -6.67 -2.70 -6.85
N PRO A 262 -7.80 -2.68 -6.10
CA PRO A 262 -8.45 -3.91 -5.66
C PRO A 262 -9.03 -4.74 -6.83
N PHE A 263 -9.01 -4.19 -8.03
CA PHE A 263 -9.51 -4.84 -9.26
C PHE A 263 -8.41 -5.47 -10.11
N TYR A 264 -7.14 -5.27 -9.74
CA TYR A 264 -6.00 -5.81 -10.48
C TYR A 264 -5.81 -7.31 -10.25
N THR A 265 -6.26 -7.84 -9.13
CA THR A 265 -6.10 -9.24 -8.77
C THR A 265 -7.44 -9.97 -8.77
N GLU A 266 -7.45 -11.25 -9.20
CA GLU A 266 -8.58 -12.17 -9.03
C GLU A 266 -8.70 -12.66 -7.57
N ASN A 267 -7.85 -12.17 -6.68
CA ASN A 267 -7.76 -12.56 -5.29
C ASN A 267 -8.96 -12.06 -4.47
N ASP A 268 -9.18 -12.71 -3.34
CA ASP A 268 -10.15 -12.30 -2.34
C ASP A 268 -9.93 -10.82 -1.94
N LYS A 269 -10.88 -9.95 -2.29
CA LYS A 269 -10.81 -8.52 -2.01
C LYS A 269 -10.79 -8.19 -0.52
N VAL A 270 -11.40 -9.04 0.30
CA VAL A 270 -11.33 -8.86 1.76
C VAL A 270 -9.92 -9.19 2.26
N ALA A 271 -9.28 -10.23 1.71
CA ALA A 271 -7.87 -10.52 2.01
C ALA A 271 -6.95 -9.37 1.57
N TYR A 272 -7.21 -8.75 0.41
CA TYR A 272 -6.53 -7.53 0.00
C TYR A 272 -6.70 -6.41 1.05
N LEU A 273 -7.96 -6.13 1.46
CA LEU A 273 -8.28 -5.05 2.39
C LEU A 273 -7.60 -5.22 3.77
N VAL A 274 -7.63 -6.42 4.35
CA VAL A 274 -7.01 -6.66 5.67
C VAL A 274 -5.48 -6.55 5.62
N ASN A 275 -4.85 -6.88 4.50
CA ASN A 275 -3.40 -6.86 4.35
C ASN A 275 -2.88 -5.50 3.89
N GLU A 276 -3.62 -4.73 3.09
CA GLU A 276 -3.26 -3.39 2.63
C GLU A 276 -2.94 -2.46 3.81
N SER A 277 -3.78 -2.47 4.86
CA SER A 277 -3.55 -1.68 6.07
C SER A 277 -2.22 -2.04 6.76
N THR A 278 -1.89 -3.33 6.87
CA THR A 278 -0.61 -3.78 7.47
C THR A 278 0.58 -3.36 6.61
N LEU A 279 0.47 -3.53 5.30
CA LEU A 279 1.54 -3.16 4.36
C LEU A 279 1.78 -1.65 4.33
N SER A 280 0.70 -0.85 4.39
CA SER A 280 0.80 0.60 4.53
C SER A 280 1.52 1.01 5.82
N GLN A 281 1.27 0.34 6.95
CA GLN A 281 1.98 0.60 8.19
C GLN A 281 3.46 0.22 8.10
N ILE A 282 3.80 -0.92 7.49
CA ILE A 282 5.19 -1.34 7.22
C ILE A 282 5.91 -0.29 6.36
N GLN A 283 5.28 0.15 5.28
CA GLN A 283 5.82 1.19 4.40
C GLN A 283 6.04 2.51 5.15
N ASN A 284 5.07 2.96 5.94
CA ASN A 284 5.18 4.19 6.72
C ASN A 284 6.32 4.11 7.73
N ASP A 285 6.51 2.96 8.40
CA ASP A 285 7.62 2.76 9.33
C ASP A 285 8.99 2.74 8.59
N LEU A 286 9.05 2.21 7.36
CA LEU A 286 10.24 2.27 6.50
C LEU A 286 10.52 3.69 6.00
N ALA A 287 9.51 4.44 5.63
CA ALA A 287 9.61 5.80 5.10
C ALA A 287 9.83 6.88 6.18
N LYS A 288 9.53 6.56 7.44
CA LYS A 288 9.59 7.52 8.56
C LYS A 288 10.98 8.16 8.66
N PRO A 289 11.10 9.50 8.71
CA PRO A 289 12.39 10.16 8.85
C PRO A 289 13.11 9.73 10.13
N MET A 290 14.43 9.44 10.04
CA MET A 290 15.24 9.13 11.24
C MET A 290 15.19 10.30 12.21
N SER A 291 14.88 10.06 13.48
CA SER A 291 14.98 11.05 14.54
C SER A 291 16.27 10.84 15.31
N ARG A 292 16.81 11.92 15.91
CA ARG A 292 17.94 11.78 16.86
C ARG A 292 17.54 11.06 18.16
N LEU A 293 16.23 10.95 18.39
CA LEU A 293 15.64 10.27 19.55
C LEU A 293 15.29 8.81 19.25
N ASP A 294 15.41 8.36 17.99
CA ASP A 294 15.13 6.98 17.63
C ASP A 294 16.14 6.05 18.32
N SER A 295 15.62 5.00 18.90
CA SER A 295 16.40 3.88 19.41
C SER A 295 16.61 2.84 18.29
N ASP A 296 17.73 2.12 18.33
CA ASP A 296 17.96 0.96 17.44
C ASP A 296 16.83 -0.06 17.54
N LEU A 297 16.09 -0.08 18.66
CA LEU A 297 14.92 -0.94 18.86
C LEU A 297 13.70 -0.52 18.00
N ASP A 298 13.63 0.71 17.58
CA ASP A 298 12.52 1.21 16.74
C ASP A 298 12.63 0.68 15.31
N TYR A 299 13.80 0.21 14.90
CA TYR A 299 14.03 -0.39 13.58
C TYR A 299 13.78 -1.90 13.51
N LEU A 300 13.60 -2.58 14.65
CA LEU A 300 13.41 -4.03 14.68
C LEU A 300 12.29 -4.55 13.75
N PRO A 301 11.10 -3.93 13.70
CA PRO A 301 10.04 -4.43 12.84
C PRO A 301 10.36 -4.31 11.35
N THR A 302 10.97 -3.20 10.94
CA THR A 302 11.34 -2.98 9.53
C THR A 302 12.57 -3.82 9.14
N GLN A 303 13.48 -4.04 10.06
CA GLN A 303 14.59 -4.99 9.89
C GLN A 303 14.07 -6.42 9.72
N TYR A 304 13.05 -6.83 10.49
CA TYR A 304 12.42 -8.14 10.37
C TYR A 304 11.87 -8.35 8.96
N ILE A 305 11.16 -7.38 8.40
CA ILE A 305 10.64 -7.44 7.02
C ILE A 305 11.77 -7.50 5.99
N SER A 306 12.83 -6.71 6.18
CA SER A 306 13.97 -6.71 5.26
C SER A 306 14.79 -8.01 5.32
N ASP A 307 14.96 -8.59 6.51
CA ASP A 307 15.59 -9.89 6.67
C ASP A 307 14.75 -11.01 6.06
N PHE A 308 13.42 -10.93 6.17
CA PHE A 308 12.50 -11.87 5.52
C PHE A 308 12.58 -11.76 3.99
N ALA A 309 12.61 -10.54 3.43
CA ALA A 309 12.82 -10.33 2.00
C ALA A 309 14.13 -10.97 1.51
N LYS A 310 15.20 -10.82 2.28
CA LYS A 310 16.51 -11.44 1.99
C LYS A 310 16.44 -12.97 2.08
N PHE A 311 15.73 -13.51 3.08
CA PHE A 311 15.48 -14.96 3.21
C PHE A 311 14.76 -15.53 1.99
N LEU A 312 13.79 -14.79 1.42
CA LEU A 312 13.08 -15.13 0.19
C LEU A 312 13.93 -14.99 -1.09
N GLY A 313 15.19 -14.53 -0.97
CA GLY A 313 16.13 -14.41 -2.09
C GLY A 313 15.99 -13.12 -2.90
N TYR A 314 15.36 -12.09 -2.36
CA TYR A 314 15.34 -10.77 -2.96
C TYR A 314 16.65 -10.00 -2.70
N ASP A 315 17.06 -9.18 -3.66
CA ASP A 315 18.26 -8.35 -3.57
C ASP A 315 18.07 -7.15 -2.64
N GLY A 316 16.83 -6.78 -2.34
CA GLY A 316 16.50 -5.66 -1.47
C GLY A 316 15.03 -5.31 -1.43
N VAL A 317 14.73 -4.21 -0.74
CA VAL A 317 13.40 -3.60 -0.65
C VAL A 317 13.44 -2.18 -1.20
N LYS A 318 12.39 -1.78 -1.90
CA LYS A 318 12.18 -0.41 -2.39
C LYS A 318 11.01 0.20 -1.62
N TYR A 319 11.15 1.44 -1.15
CA TYR A 319 10.13 2.17 -0.42
C TYR A 319 10.23 3.66 -0.68
N PHE A 320 9.21 4.43 -0.35
CA PHE A 320 9.26 5.89 -0.40
C PHE A 320 10.15 6.46 0.71
N SER A 321 10.82 7.56 0.44
CA SER A 321 11.63 8.31 1.39
C SER A 321 11.30 9.80 1.38
#